data_d6a46e0afc6d753436da30e380927b61
#
_entry.id   d6a46e0afc6d753436da30e380927b61
#
_cell.length_a   1.000
_cell.length_b   1.000
_cell.length_c   1.000
_cell.angle_alpha   90.00
_cell.angle_beta   90.00
_cell.angle_gamma   90.00
#
_symmetry.space_group_name_H-M   'P 1'
#
loop_
_entity.id
_entity.type
_entity.pdbx_description
1 polymer ?
#
loop_
_entity_poly.entity_id
_entity_poly.type
_entity_poly.pdbx_seq_one_letter_code
_entity_poly.pdbx_strand_id
1 'polypeptide(L)'
;MTTQALPTTKLFDFRTLNLPQAYLGLVLLFTLLIIPFADAAQGNTVRGDYAFLSASELQHNQQSIAQNQASKETIRAYQQLLQQADKALQRLDQSVTDKSIVPPSGSKHDYLSLSAYWWPDNQKSDGLPWVRKDGQINPASKNADSDGVRLADFTAQVQALTLAWYFSGQQQYADKAISMIRTWFINPQTRMNPNLDYAQGVPGIAAGRGTGVLDGRYFATRIVDSLIMLRQNTRWTAQDEKQMQQWMTEYLHWLQHSPAGKKEAAAQNNHGNWYTVQVAGIAWYLQQPQRVVEMADLLKTKLDTQLAAEGSQPLELARTRSFHYSYFSLQAATLMAQLADKVQIDLWRYQTPNGSSLIKALDFMAPYSDEQTTWPYRSLDHMGVRLVPLMVQADKALGENRYQRWIKQADFTVIAGKEGAKRKGVVTEALRDTWLLAVTPQQNK
;
A
#
# COMPACT_ATOMS: atom_id res chain seq x y z
N MET A 1 -42.99 -23.24 -52.17
CA MET A 1 -44.26 -22.57 -51.91
C MET A 1 -44.11 -21.82 -50.64
N THR A 2 -44.09 -20.54 -50.50
CA THR A 2 -44.41 -19.34 -51.24
C THR A 2 -43.52 -18.21 -50.72
N THR A 3 -42.89 -17.56 -51.69
CA THR A 3 -42.19 -16.27 -51.55
C THR A 3 -43.14 -15.14 -51.19
N GLN A 4 -42.75 -14.22 -50.26
CA GLN A 4 -43.28 -12.86 -50.27
C GLN A 4 -42.19 -11.83 -50.04
N ALA A 5 -42.23 -10.81 -50.91
CA ALA A 5 -41.23 -9.79 -51.17
C ALA A 5 -41.37 -8.56 -50.26
N LEU A 6 -40.28 -7.84 -50.09
CA LEU A 6 -40.16 -6.52 -49.51
C LEU A 6 -40.80 -5.41 -50.34
N PRO A 7 -41.31 -4.33 -49.77
CA PRO A 7 -41.59 -3.09 -50.50
C PRO A 7 -40.49 -2.04 -50.34
N THR A 8 -40.27 -1.40 -51.44
CA THR A 8 -39.32 -0.37 -51.80
C THR A 8 -39.57 1.00 -51.17
N THR A 9 -38.47 1.66 -50.81
CA THR A 9 -38.34 3.07 -50.40
C THR A 9 -38.71 4.05 -51.51
N LYS A 10 -39.46 5.10 -51.17
CA LYS A 10 -39.68 6.29 -52.03
C LYS A 10 -38.78 7.42 -51.58
N LEU A 11 -37.96 7.93 -52.52
CA LEU A 11 -37.29 9.22 -52.47
C LEU A 11 -38.28 10.37 -52.58
N PHE A 12 -38.15 11.37 -51.79
CA PHE A 12 -38.82 12.68 -51.96
C PHE A 12 -37.83 13.68 -52.53
N ASP A 13 -38.25 14.28 -53.66
CA ASP A 13 -37.57 15.31 -54.44
C ASP A 13 -38.02 16.67 -53.95
N PHE A 14 -37.05 17.57 -53.61
CA PHE A 14 -37.34 18.98 -53.28
C PHE A 14 -36.90 19.88 -54.41
N ARG A 15 -37.87 20.26 -55.23
CA ARG A 15 -37.74 21.46 -56.06
C ARG A 15 -39.06 22.25 -56.08
N THR A 16 -38.85 23.58 -55.92
CA THR A 16 -39.81 24.68 -56.13
C THR A 16 -40.68 25.09 -54.96
N LEU A 17 -40.31 26.23 -54.37
CA LEU A 17 -41.27 27.29 -53.98
C LEU A 17 -40.60 28.64 -54.05
N ASN A 18 -41.24 29.55 -54.87
CA ASN A 18 -40.89 30.92 -55.16
C ASN A 18 -41.06 31.86 -53.95
N LEU A 19 -40.16 32.85 -53.85
CA LEU A 19 -40.27 34.04 -53.01
C LEU A 19 -41.21 35.10 -53.60
N PRO A 20 -41.77 36.00 -52.74
CA PRO A 20 -41.73 37.41 -53.06
C PRO A 20 -40.98 38.25 -52.02
N GLN A 21 -40.35 39.28 -52.57
CA GLN A 21 -39.59 40.32 -51.87
C GLN A 21 -40.49 41.22 -51.02
N ALA A 22 -39.96 41.64 -49.89
CA ALA A 22 -39.81 43.00 -49.36
C ALA A 22 -39.86 42.99 -47.82
N TYR A 23 -38.77 43.34 -47.18
CA TYR A 23 -38.68 44.51 -46.30
C TYR A 23 -37.22 44.67 -45.78
N LEU A 24 -36.75 45.86 -45.94
CA LEU A 24 -35.49 46.42 -45.45
C LEU A 24 -35.40 46.39 -43.91
N GLY A 25 -34.20 46.12 -43.39
CA GLY A 25 -33.76 46.77 -42.18
C GLY A 25 -33.53 45.81 -40.98
N LEU A 26 -32.38 45.46 -40.75
CA LEU A 26 -31.54 45.51 -39.55
C LEU A 26 -30.46 44.42 -39.62
N VAL A 27 -29.29 44.80 -40.13
CA VAL A 27 -28.08 43.95 -39.98
C VAL A 27 -27.63 44.06 -38.52
N LEU A 28 -28.05 43.08 -37.71
CA LEU A 28 -27.42 42.83 -36.45
C LEU A 28 -26.29 41.84 -36.71
N LEU A 29 -25.07 42.36 -36.73
CA LEU A 29 -23.84 41.58 -36.66
C LEU A 29 -23.82 40.80 -35.35
N PHE A 30 -24.25 39.53 -35.36
CA PHE A 30 -23.88 38.57 -34.34
C PHE A 30 -22.47 38.13 -34.64
N THR A 31 -21.47 38.86 -34.09
CA THR A 31 -20.16 38.30 -33.88
C THR A 31 -20.33 37.14 -32.89
N LEU A 32 -20.34 35.90 -33.43
CA LEU A 32 -20.08 34.72 -32.61
C LEU A 32 -18.68 34.90 -32.01
N LEU A 33 -18.65 35.36 -30.78
CA LEU A 33 -17.51 35.11 -29.89
C LEU A 33 -17.43 33.59 -29.71
N ILE A 34 -16.61 32.96 -30.55
CA ILE A 34 -16.06 31.65 -30.24
C ILE A 34 -15.15 31.92 -29.04
N ILE A 35 -15.73 31.81 -27.85
CA ILE A 35 -14.96 31.60 -26.63
C ILE A 35 -14.36 30.22 -26.83
N PRO A 36 -13.03 30.06 -26.97
CA PRO A 36 -12.47 28.75 -26.85
C PRO A 36 -12.86 28.29 -25.44
N PHE A 37 -13.68 27.26 -25.34
CA PHE A 37 -13.72 26.45 -24.15
C PHE A 37 -12.28 25.96 -23.99
N ALA A 38 -11.49 26.73 -23.26
CA ALA A 38 -10.25 26.23 -22.71
C ALA A 38 -10.68 25.01 -21.90
N ASP A 39 -10.26 23.86 -22.37
CA ASP A 39 -10.28 22.60 -21.63
C ASP A 39 -9.64 22.84 -20.28
N ALA A 40 -10.46 23.23 -19.31
CA ALA A 40 -10.09 23.27 -17.89
C ALA A 40 -10.13 21.85 -17.30
N ALA A 41 -9.82 20.86 -18.12
CA ALA A 41 -9.37 19.55 -17.73
C ALA A 41 -7.84 19.52 -17.84
N GLN A 42 -7.14 20.45 -17.21
CA GLN A 42 -5.85 20.12 -16.63
C GLN A 42 -6.18 19.21 -15.44
N GLY A 43 -6.53 17.97 -15.75
CA GLY A 43 -6.38 16.89 -14.80
C GLY A 43 -4.95 17.00 -14.27
N ASN A 44 -4.78 17.33 -13.00
CA ASN A 44 -3.55 17.13 -12.28
C ASN A 44 -3.07 15.74 -12.67
N THR A 45 -2.05 15.69 -13.51
CA THR A 45 -1.49 14.42 -13.94
C THR A 45 -0.82 13.83 -12.70
N VAL A 46 -1.48 12.85 -12.08
CA VAL A 46 -0.98 11.98 -11.00
C VAL A 46 0.38 11.34 -11.39
N ARG A 47 0.79 11.56 -12.62
CA ARG A 47 2.00 11.05 -13.25
C ARG A 47 3.24 11.67 -12.59
N GLY A 48 3.76 10.96 -11.56
CA GLY A 48 4.97 11.36 -10.84
C GLY A 48 4.79 11.56 -9.33
N ASP A 49 3.55 11.65 -8.83
CA ASP A 49 3.30 11.73 -7.38
C ASP A 49 3.36 10.35 -6.75
N TYR A 50 4.17 10.23 -5.68
CA TYR A 50 4.23 9.01 -4.86
C TYR A 50 2.87 8.73 -4.20
N ALA A 51 2.61 7.45 -3.91
CA ALA A 51 1.41 7.07 -3.17
C ALA A 51 1.52 7.44 -1.68
N PHE A 52 2.60 7.04 -1.04
CA PHE A 52 2.80 7.18 0.41
C PHE A 52 4.00 8.07 0.78
N LEU A 53 4.89 8.36 -0.15
CA LEU A 53 6.04 9.23 0.06
C LEU A 53 5.70 10.68 -0.32
N SER A 54 6.50 11.61 0.20
CA SER A 54 6.42 13.03 -0.14
C SER A 54 7.68 13.44 -0.90
N ALA A 55 7.53 13.88 -2.16
CA ALA A 55 8.65 14.32 -2.98
C ALA A 55 9.44 15.47 -2.32
N SER A 56 8.74 16.43 -1.70
CA SER A 56 9.38 17.56 -1.04
C SER A 56 10.19 17.14 0.19
N GLU A 57 9.69 16.18 0.98
CA GLU A 57 10.41 15.68 2.16
C GLU A 57 11.63 14.84 1.78
N LEU A 58 11.47 13.97 0.79
CA LEU A 58 12.60 13.22 0.24
C LEU A 58 13.69 14.14 -0.27
N GLN A 59 13.32 15.17 -1.04
CA GLN A 59 14.25 16.16 -1.57
C GLN A 59 14.93 16.96 -0.45
N HIS A 60 14.16 17.40 0.56
CA HIS A 60 14.72 18.10 1.71
C HIS A 60 15.78 17.26 2.43
N ASN A 61 15.47 16.00 2.75
CA ASN A 61 16.40 15.11 3.46
C ASN A 61 17.60 14.75 2.59
N GLN A 62 17.43 14.55 1.28
CA GLN A 62 18.55 14.32 0.34
C GLN A 62 19.51 15.52 0.34
N GLN A 63 18.98 16.74 0.24
CA GLN A 63 19.77 17.97 0.27
C GLN A 63 20.48 18.17 1.62
N SER A 64 19.77 17.96 2.73
CA SER A 64 20.33 18.07 4.08
C SER A 64 21.48 17.09 4.30
N ILE A 65 21.37 15.86 3.79
CA ILE A 65 22.45 14.87 3.85
C ILE A 65 23.64 15.34 3.00
N ALA A 66 23.42 15.77 1.77
CA ALA A 66 24.46 16.22 0.86
C ALA A 66 25.21 17.46 1.38
N GLN A 67 24.53 18.33 2.12
CA GLN A 67 25.08 19.55 2.72
C GLN A 67 25.65 19.36 4.13
N ASN A 68 25.65 18.14 4.68
CA ASN A 68 26.02 17.82 6.07
C ASN A 68 25.20 18.60 7.13
N GLN A 69 23.94 18.87 6.84
CA GLN A 69 22.99 19.58 7.71
C GLN A 69 21.92 18.66 8.31
N ALA A 70 21.90 17.39 7.94
CA ALA A 70 20.94 16.43 8.42
C ALA A 70 21.14 16.10 9.92
N SER A 71 20.04 15.77 10.60
CA SER A 71 20.08 15.35 12.01
C SER A 71 20.87 14.04 12.18
N LYS A 72 21.29 13.75 13.42
CA LYS A 72 21.98 12.49 13.74
C LYS A 72 21.10 11.27 13.40
N GLU A 73 19.80 11.38 13.67
CA GLU A 73 18.81 10.35 13.40
C GLU A 73 18.63 10.13 11.91
N THR A 74 18.57 11.20 11.11
CA THR A 74 18.51 11.14 9.64
C THR A 74 19.75 10.48 9.07
N ILE A 75 20.96 10.87 9.53
CA ILE A 75 22.21 10.23 9.10
C ILE A 75 22.25 8.75 9.50
N ARG A 76 21.82 8.40 10.71
CA ARG A 76 21.73 7.01 11.16
C ARG A 76 20.77 6.20 10.29
N ALA A 77 19.59 6.75 9.98
CA ALA A 77 18.61 6.10 9.10
C ALA A 77 19.17 5.88 7.69
N TYR A 78 19.85 6.88 7.15
CA TYR A 78 20.50 6.80 5.84
C TYR A 78 21.60 5.73 5.80
N GLN A 79 22.47 5.69 6.82
CA GLN A 79 23.52 4.67 6.92
C GLN A 79 22.94 3.26 7.00
N GLN A 80 21.86 3.08 7.78
CA GLN A 80 21.17 1.78 7.87
C GLN A 80 20.51 1.39 6.55
N LEU A 81 19.95 2.35 5.81
CA LEU A 81 19.40 2.12 4.47
C LEU A 81 20.50 1.63 3.51
N LEU A 82 21.66 2.29 3.47
CA LEU A 82 22.78 1.85 2.62
C LEU A 82 23.25 0.45 2.98
N GLN A 83 23.40 0.14 4.27
CA GLN A 83 23.75 -1.22 4.71
C GLN A 83 22.72 -2.29 4.29
N GLN A 84 21.43 -1.96 4.25
CA GLN A 84 20.40 -2.87 3.75
C GLN A 84 20.53 -3.05 2.24
N ALA A 85 20.74 -1.98 1.50
CA ALA A 85 20.91 -2.00 0.06
C ALA A 85 22.18 -2.77 -0.35
N ASP A 86 23.31 -2.56 0.33
CA ASP A 86 24.56 -3.31 0.10
C ASP A 86 24.38 -4.81 0.30
N LYS A 87 23.63 -5.21 1.33
CA LYS A 87 23.30 -6.62 1.54
C LYS A 87 22.40 -7.18 0.43
N ALA A 88 21.48 -6.37 -0.08
CA ALA A 88 20.60 -6.76 -1.18
C ALA A 88 21.36 -6.92 -2.50
N LEU A 89 22.40 -6.12 -2.75
CA LEU A 89 23.28 -6.27 -3.93
C LEU A 89 23.92 -7.66 -4.00
N GLN A 90 24.26 -8.24 -2.85
CA GLN A 90 24.97 -9.54 -2.76
C GLN A 90 24.03 -10.74 -2.88
N ARG A 91 22.71 -10.52 -2.91
CA ARG A 91 21.74 -11.63 -3.00
C ARG A 91 21.37 -11.91 -4.45
N LEU A 92 21.09 -13.18 -4.73
CA LEU A 92 20.45 -13.56 -5.99
C LEU A 92 19.03 -12.98 -6.09
N ASP A 93 18.60 -12.68 -7.30
CA ASP A 93 17.21 -12.30 -7.54
C ASP A 93 16.32 -13.50 -7.27
N GLN A 94 15.34 -13.32 -6.40
CA GLN A 94 14.41 -14.37 -6.02
C GLN A 94 13.13 -14.30 -6.87
N SER A 95 12.57 -15.46 -7.13
CA SER A 95 11.33 -15.63 -7.87
C SER A 95 10.30 -16.42 -7.07
N VAL A 96 9.05 -16.23 -7.40
CA VAL A 96 7.95 -17.06 -6.94
C VAL A 96 8.13 -18.54 -7.38
N THR A 97 8.88 -18.80 -8.44
CA THR A 97 9.14 -20.15 -8.94
C THR A 97 10.19 -20.94 -8.14
N ASP A 98 10.88 -20.30 -7.19
CA ASP A 98 11.95 -20.89 -6.38
C ASP A 98 11.42 -21.75 -5.21
N LYS A 99 10.12 -21.69 -4.91
CA LYS A 99 9.53 -22.49 -3.82
C LYS A 99 9.58 -23.99 -4.09
N SER A 100 9.71 -24.79 -3.04
CA SER A 100 9.66 -26.25 -3.14
C SER A 100 8.22 -26.78 -3.16
N ILE A 101 7.30 -26.15 -2.42
CA ILE A 101 5.88 -26.52 -2.41
C ILE A 101 5.22 -26.10 -3.71
N VAL A 102 4.61 -27.04 -4.42
CA VAL A 102 3.86 -26.77 -5.65
C VAL A 102 2.43 -26.42 -5.30
N PRO A 103 1.87 -25.29 -5.78
CA PRO A 103 0.46 -24.95 -5.61
C PRO A 103 -0.48 -26.00 -6.21
N PRO A 104 -1.74 -26.12 -5.75
CA PRO A 104 -2.72 -27.07 -6.29
C PRO A 104 -3.01 -26.91 -7.79
N SER A 105 -2.74 -25.74 -8.37
CA SER A 105 -2.79 -25.50 -9.82
C SER A 105 -1.73 -26.27 -10.62
N GLY A 106 -0.68 -26.76 -9.95
CA GLY A 106 0.51 -27.32 -10.60
C GLY A 106 1.50 -26.27 -11.12
N SER A 107 1.17 -24.98 -11.06
CA SER A 107 2.01 -23.89 -11.55
C SER A 107 2.84 -23.25 -10.43
N LYS A 108 4.16 -23.28 -10.54
CA LYS A 108 5.05 -22.56 -9.63
C LYS A 108 4.96 -21.03 -9.77
N HIS A 109 4.35 -20.51 -10.82
CA HIS A 109 4.08 -19.09 -11.00
C HIS A 109 2.98 -18.57 -10.05
N ASP A 110 2.12 -19.45 -9.53
CA ASP A 110 1.14 -19.06 -8.54
C ASP A 110 1.79 -18.89 -7.17
N TYR A 111 1.46 -17.74 -6.53
CA TYR A 111 1.89 -17.46 -5.17
C TYR A 111 1.28 -18.47 -4.20
N LEU A 112 2.08 -19.00 -3.29
CA LEU A 112 1.63 -19.88 -2.23
C LEU A 112 2.26 -19.48 -0.90
N SER A 113 1.46 -19.31 0.13
CA SER A 113 1.94 -19.16 1.51
C SER A 113 1.11 -19.95 2.49
N LEU A 114 1.68 -20.26 3.65
CA LEU A 114 1.02 -20.97 4.74
C LEU A 114 0.57 -20.00 5.82
N SER A 115 -0.57 -20.30 6.44
CA SER A 115 -1.16 -19.50 7.52
C SER A 115 -0.32 -19.60 8.78
N ALA A 116 0.16 -18.48 9.30
CA ALA A 116 1.18 -18.43 10.36
C ALA A 116 0.74 -19.01 11.71
N TYR A 117 -0.55 -18.97 12.03
CA TYR A 117 -1.09 -19.38 13.32
C TYR A 117 -1.77 -20.74 13.29
N TRP A 118 -1.45 -21.56 12.29
CA TRP A 118 -1.99 -22.90 12.15
C TRP A 118 -0.89 -23.93 12.23
N TRP A 119 -1.16 -25.02 12.95
CA TRP A 119 -0.19 -26.04 13.31
C TRP A 119 -0.73 -27.43 13.01
N PRO A 120 0.13 -28.41 12.68
CA PRO A 120 -0.30 -29.80 12.60
C PRO A 120 -1.05 -30.23 13.87
N ASP A 121 -2.10 -31.02 13.71
CA ASP A 121 -2.81 -31.63 14.82
C ASP A 121 -2.01 -32.81 15.38
N ASN A 122 -1.40 -32.64 16.54
CA ASN A 122 -0.55 -33.66 17.18
C ASN A 122 -1.33 -34.91 17.64
N GLN A 123 -2.67 -34.87 17.61
CA GLN A 123 -3.51 -36.02 17.95
C GLN A 123 -3.75 -36.95 16.75
N LYS A 124 -3.29 -36.58 15.56
CA LYS A 124 -3.47 -37.33 14.32
C LYS A 124 -2.12 -37.70 13.69
N SER A 125 -2.04 -38.87 13.13
CA SER A 125 -0.81 -39.42 12.56
C SER A 125 -0.32 -38.64 11.34
N ASP A 126 -1.26 -38.04 10.55
CA ASP A 126 -0.97 -37.20 9.38
C ASP A 126 -0.94 -35.70 9.73
N GLY A 127 -1.26 -35.34 10.98
CA GLY A 127 -1.34 -33.95 11.45
C GLY A 127 -2.48 -33.13 10.83
N LEU A 128 -3.46 -33.75 10.15
CA LEU A 128 -4.50 -33.07 9.39
C LEU A 128 -5.91 -33.22 10.01
N PRO A 129 -6.76 -32.20 9.86
CA PRO A 129 -6.46 -30.83 9.42
C PRO A 129 -5.66 -30.04 10.48
N TRP A 130 -4.89 -29.05 10.05
CA TRP A 130 -4.19 -28.18 10.98
C TRP A 130 -5.14 -27.47 11.94
N VAL A 131 -4.65 -27.18 13.16
CA VAL A 131 -5.41 -26.52 14.23
C VAL A 131 -4.86 -25.11 14.49
N ARG A 132 -5.75 -24.18 14.86
CA ARG A 132 -5.39 -22.79 15.10
C ARG A 132 -4.82 -22.57 16.50
N LYS A 133 -3.67 -21.86 16.58
CA LYS A 133 -3.07 -21.36 17.82
C LYS A 133 -2.76 -19.88 17.65
N ASP A 134 -3.73 -19.02 18.01
CA ASP A 134 -3.62 -17.57 17.78
C ASP A 134 -2.37 -16.97 18.41
N GLY A 135 -1.64 -16.13 17.64
CA GLY A 135 -0.39 -15.49 18.06
C GLY A 135 0.85 -16.39 18.06
N GLN A 136 0.72 -17.71 17.95
CA GLN A 136 1.83 -18.65 17.91
C GLN A 136 2.25 -18.92 16.47
N ILE A 137 3.40 -18.39 16.07
CA ILE A 137 3.89 -18.51 14.70
C ILE A 137 4.45 -19.91 14.45
N ASN A 138 3.86 -20.63 13.50
CA ASN A 138 4.38 -21.90 13.01
C ASN A 138 5.61 -21.65 12.12
N PRO A 139 6.80 -22.23 12.44
CA PRO A 139 8.01 -22.07 11.64
C PRO A 139 7.84 -22.51 10.17
N ALA A 140 6.98 -23.49 9.87
CA ALA A 140 6.69 -23.93 8.50
C ALA A 140 6.13 -22.81 7.61
N SER A 141 5.48 -21.79 8.20
CA SER A 141 5.02 -20.61 7.47
C SER A 141 6.12 -19.55 7.24
N LYS A 142 7.34 -19.79 7.75
CA LYS A 142 8.43 -18.81 7.79
C LYS A 142 9.74 -19.35 7.22
N ASN A 143 9.65 -20.29 6.30
CA ASN A 143 10.80 -20.84 5.58
C ASN A 143 10.72 -20.57 4.07
N ALA A 144 11.72 -21.05 3.33
CA ALA A 144 11.84 -20.85 1.88
C ALA A 144 10.99 -21.82 1.04
N ASP A 145 10.28 -22.76 1.66
CA ASP A 145 9.44 -23.74 0.96
C ASP A 145 8.17 -23.12 0.38
N SER A 146 7.79 -21.92 0.88
CA SER A 146 6.66 -21.12 0.43
C SER A 146 7.08 -19.68 0.14
N ASP A 147 6.18 -18.88 -0.42
CA ASP A 147 6.49 -17.51 -0.88
C ASP A 147 6.31 -16.44 0.19
N GLY A 148 5.74 -16.75 1.35
CA GLY A 148 5.39 -15.74 2.35
C GLY A 148 6.58 -14.90 2.84
N VAL A 149 7.71 -15.55 3.14
CA VAL A 149 8.95 -14.86 3.51
C VAL A 149 9.62 -14.24 2.27
N ARG A 150 9.64 -14.98 1.16
CA ARG A 150 10.25 -14.52 -0.10
C ARG A 150 9.64 -13.22 -0.60
N LEU A 151 8.30 -13.09 -0.60
CA LEU A 151 7.62 -11.85 -0.99
C LEU A 151 7.97 -10.68 -0.05
N ALA A 152 7.97 -10.93 1.27
CA ALA A 152 8.30 -9.89 2.25
C ALA A 152 9.75 -9.41 2.09
N ASP A 153 10.68 -10.33 1.90
CA ASP A 153 12.11 -10.02 1.68
C ASP A 153 12.35 -9.32 0.34
N PHE A 154 11.77 -9.84 -0.74
CA PHE A 154 11.86 -9.25 -2.08
C PHE A 154 11.40 -7.79 -2.08
N THR A 155 10.19 -7.54 -1.58
CA THR A 155 9.63 -6.17 -1.59
C THR A 155 10.39 -5.21 -0.70
N ALA A 156 10.91 -5.68 0.45
CA ALA A 156 11.75 -4.87 1.33
C ALA A 156 13.10 -4.52 0.70
N GLN A 157 13.70 -5.46 -0.04
CA GLN A 157 14.96 -5.24 -0.75
C GLN A 157 14.77 -4.25 -1.91
N VAL A 158 13.71 -4.41 -2.72
CA VAL A 158 13.41 -3.46 -3.81
C VAL A 158 13.23 -2.05 -3.26
N GLN A 159 12.45 -1.88 -2.18
CA GLN A 159 12.27 -0.58 -1.55
C GLN A 159 13.59 0.00 -1.04
N ALA A 160 14.41 -0.80 -0.34
CA ALA A 160 15.69 -0.34 0.20
C ALA A 160 16.67 0.08 -0.93
N LEU A 161 16.76 -0.72 -2.00
CA LEU A 161 17.60 -0.43 -3.15
C LEU A 161 17.15 0.84 -3.88
N THR A 162 15.86 0.99 -4.12
CA THR A 162 15.33 2.16 -4.83
C THR A 162 15.53 3.45 -4.02
N LEU A 163 15.28 3.41 -2.71
CA LEU A 163 15.57 4.54 -1.82
C LEU A 163 17.05 4.83 -1.72
N ALA A 164 17.91 3.79 -1.64
CA ALA A 164 19.36 3.98 -1.61
C ALA A 164 19.88 4.65 -2.90
N TRP A 165 19.34 4.24 -4.05
CA TRP A 165 19.61 4.94 -5.31
C TRP A 165 19.19 6.41 -5.26
N TYR A 166 17.97 6.69 -4.81
CA TYR A 166 17.45 8.05 -4.73
C TYR A 166 18.37 8.96 -3.89
N PHE A 167 18.77 8.50 -2.69
CA PHE A 167 19.56 9.31 -1.76
C PHE A 167 21.03 9.38 -2.12
N SER A 168 21.63 8.33 -2.70
CA SER A 168 23.08 8.26 -2.97
C SER A 168 23.46 8.53 -4.42
N GLY A 169 22.52 8.42 -5.37
CA GLY A 169 22.80 8.47 -6.80
C GLY A 169 23.53 7.25 -7.37
N GLN A 170 23.85 6.23 -6.55
CA GLN A 170 24.61 5.07 -6.99
C GLN A 170 23.76 4.15 -7.88
N GLN A 171 24.06 4.11 -9.17
CA GLN A 171 23.29 3.42 -10.20
C GLN A 171 23.13 1.91 -9.93
N GLN A 172 24.12 1.27 -9.31
CA GLN A 172 24.08 -0.16 -8.99
C GLN A 172 22.84 -0.58 -8.17
N TYR A 173 22.33 0.30 -7.30
CA TYR A 173 21.14 0.02 -6.52
C TYR A 173 19.88 0.01 -7.41
N ALA A 174 19.77 0.97 -8.32
CA ALA A 174 18.64 0.97 -9.27
C ALA A 174 18.70 -0.23 -10.21
N ASP A 175 19.88 -0.57 -10.73
CA ASP A 175 20.07 -1.73 -11.61
C ASP A 175 19.60 -3.02 -10.94
N LYS A 176 19.96 -3.20 -9.67
CA LYS A 176 19.55 -4.36 -8.88
C LYS A 176 18.04 -4.38 -8.62
N ALA A 177 17.46 -3.24 -8.22
CA ALA A 177 16.01 -3.12 -8.02
C ALA A 177 15.22 -3.46 -9.30
N ILE A 178 15.65 -2.93 -10.44
CA ILE A 178 15.07 -3.19 -11.76
C ILE A 178 15.17 -4.67 -12.12
N SER A 179 16.33 -5.30 -11.91
CA SER A 179 16.54 -6.73 -12.14
C SER A 179 15.56 -7.57 -11.32
N MET A 180 15.45 -7.27 -10.02
CA MET A 180 14.54 -7.99 -9.11
C MET A 180 13.07 -7.82 -9.53
N ILE A 181 12.64 -6.61 -9.92
CA ILE A 181 11.28 -6.34 -10.40
C ILE A 181 11.00 -7.12 -11.69
N ARG A 182 11.94 -7.13 -12.65
CA ARG A 182 11.80 -7.91 -13.88
C ARG A 182 11.66 -9.39 -13.60
N THR A 183 12.45 -9.93 -12.68
CA THR A 183 12.40 -11.33 -12.27
C THR A 183 11.05 -11.69 -11.65
N TRP A 184 10.52 -10.86 -10.75
CA TRP A 184 9.30 -11.19 -10.03
C TRP A 184 8.01 -10.94 -10.83
N PHE A 185 7.97 -9.93 -11.70
CA PHE A 185 6.73 -9.49 -12.35
C PHE A 185 6.70 -9.62 -13.86
N ILE A 186 7.86 -9.59 -14.53
CA ILE A 186 7.92 -9.37 -15.98
C ILE A 186 8.41 -10.59 -16.75
N ASN A 187 9.51 -11.21 -16.33
CA ASN A 187 10.13 -12.32 -17.05
C ASN A 187 9.17 -13.53 -17.13
N PRO A 188 8.76 -13.99 -18.33
CA PRO A 188 7.82 -15.08 -18.49
C PRO A 188 8.22 -16.39 -17.79
N GLN A 189 9.53 -16.62 -17.59
CA GLN A 189 10.04 -17.85 -16.96
C GLN A 189 9.96 -17.83 -15.44
N THR A 190 9.88 -16.65 -14.83
CA THR A 190 10.01 -16.50 -13.38
C THR A 190 8.90 -15.66 -12.74
N ARG A 191 8.11 -14.91 -13.55
CA ARG A 191 7.11 -13.98 -13.06
C ARG A 191 6.01 -14.64 -12.25
N MET A 192 5.54 -13.95 -11.24
CA MET A 192 4.35 -14.32 -10.49
C MET A 192 3.08 -14.08 -11.31
N ASN A 193 2.12 -15.02 -11.27
CA ASN A 193 0.77 -14.75 -11.73
C ASN A 193 0.09 -13.70 -10.83
N PRO A 194 -0.72 -12.78 -11.39
CA PRO A 194 -1.26 -11.65 -10.63
C PRO A 194 -2.48 -12.02 -9.78
N ASN A 195 -2.30 -12.97 -8.86
CA ASN A 195 -3.31 -13.43 -7.91
C ASN A 195 -2.68 -13.96 -6.62
N LEU A 196 -3.49 -14.12 -5.58
CA LEU A 196 -3.12 -14.72 -4.29
C LEU A 196 -4.07 -15.88 -3.93
N ASP A 197 -4.50 -16.66 -4.90
CA ASP A 197 -5.48 -17.73 -4.71
C ASP A 197 -5.03 -18.79 -3.71
N TYR A 198 -3.72 -19.00 -3.56
CA TYR A 198 -3.13 -19.96 -2.63
C TYR A 198 -2.40 -19.31 -1.45
N ALA A 199 -2.75 -18.05 -1.13
CA ALA A 199 -2.17 -17.36 0.01
C ALA A 199 -2.76 -17.82 1.34
N GLN A 200 -1.91 -17.93 2.36
CA GLN A 200 -2.24 -18.36 3.73
C GLN A 200 -3.08 -19.63 3.78
N GLY A 201 -2.72 -20.60 2.97
CA GLY A 201 -3.33 -21.92 2.98
C GLY A 201 -3.22 -22.60 4.34
N VAL A 202 -4.16 -23.50 4.61
CA VAL A 202 -4.19 -24.32 5.83
C VAL A 202 -4.36 -25.78 5.40
N PRO A 203 -3.31 -26.60 5.54
CA PRO A 203 -3.37 -28.00 5.19
C PRO A 203 -4.56 -28.75 5.81
N GLY A 204 -5.28 -29.50 4.96
CA GLY A 204 -6.50 -30.20 5.36
C GLY A 204 -7.76 -29.35 5.47
N ILE A 205 -7.70 -28.01 5.23
CA ILE A 205 -8.85 -27.10 5.32
C ILE A 205 -9.05 -26.30 4.02
N ALA A 206 -8.01 -25.59 3.56
CA ALA A 206 -8.12 -24.74 2.38
C ALA A 206 -6.76 -24.51 1.74
N ALA A 207 -6.67 -24.58 0.42
CA ALA A 207 -5.46 -24.30 -0.34
C ALA A 207 -5.03 -22.83 -0.25
N GLY A 208 -5.99 -21.92 -0.17
CA GLY A 208 -5.80 -20.50 0.10
C GLY A 208 -7.01 -19.94 0.85
N ARG A 209 -6.87 -18.74 1.40
CA ARG A 209 -7.90 -18.11 2.25
C ARG A 209 -8.04 -16.63 1.93
N GLY A 210 -9.24 -16.08 2.14
CA GLY A 210 -9.47 -14.64 2.00
C GLY A 210 -8.48 -13.79 2.82
N THR A 211 -8.14 -14.23 4.05
CA THR A 211 -7.11 -13.57 4.88
C THR A 211 -5.72 -13.54 4.25
N GLY A 212 -5.45 -14.36 3.24
CA GLY A 212 -4.19 -14.38 2.49
C GLY A 212 -3.99 -13.16 1.59
N VAL A 213 -5.06 -12.45 1.23
CA VAL A 213 -5.01 -11.19 0.48
C VAL A 213 -4.10 -10.17 1.19
N LEU A 214 -4.01 -10.23 2.51
CA LEU A 214 -3.13 -9.40 3.32
C LEU A 214 -1.64 -9.50 2.93
N ASP A 215 -1.19 -10.63 2.38
CA ASP A 215 0.20 -10.81 1.94
C ASP A 215 0.56 -9.81 0.83
N GLY A 216 -0.41 -9.45 -0.03
CA GLY A 216 -0.25 -8.49 -1.12
C GLY A 216 -0.13 -7.02 -0.71
N ARG A 217 -0.30 -6.66 0.56
CA ARG A 217 -0.18 -5.27 1.03
C ARG A 217 1.17 -4.64 0.66
N TYR A 218 2.20 -5.44 0.51
CA TYR A 218 3.53 -4.97 0.13
C TYR A 218 3.61 -4.47 -1.32
N PHE A 219 2.73 -4.94 -2.21
CA PHE A 219 2.67 -4.41 -3.57
C PHE A 219 2.29 -2.93 -3.56
N ALA A 220 1.29 -2.56 -2.75
CA ALA A 220 0.92 -1.15 -2.58
C ALA A 220 1.99 -0.37 -1.80
N THR A 221 2.40 -0.85 -0.62
CA THR A 221 3.18 -0.04 0.33
C THR A 221 4.68 0.02 0.06
N ARG A 222 5.22 -0.88 -0.77
CA ARG A 222 6.67 -0.93 -1.06
C ARG A 222 6.97 -0.84 -2.55
N ILE A 223 6.20 -1.55 -3.39
CA ILE A 223 6.50 -1.63 -4.83
C ILE A 223 5.98 -0.40 -5.57
N VAL A 224 4.78 0.09 -5.28
CA VAL A 224 4.18 1.23 -5.98
C VAL A 224 5.10 2.44 -5.99
N ASP A 225 5.55 2.91 -4.83
CA ASP A 225 6.42 4.10 -4.77
C ASP A 225 7.82 3.83 -5.34
N SER A 226 8.31 2.59 -5.24
CA SER A 226 9.55 2.19 -5.91
C SER A 226 9.44 2.28 -7.44
N LEU A 227 8.33 1.85 -8.03
CA LEU A 227 8.07 1.96 -9.47
C LEU A 227 7.97 3.43 -9.91
N ILE A 228 7.23 4.25 -9.15
CA ILE A 228 7.10 5.68 -9.44
C ILE A 228 8.49 6.37 -9.41
N MET A 229 9.31 6.02 -8.43
CA MET A 229 10.67 6.54 -8.30
C MET A 229 11.56 6.10 -9.46
N LEU A 230 11.49 4.83 -9.87
CA LEU A 230 12.29 4.28 -10.97
C LEU A 230 11.91 4.84 -12.34
N ARG A 231 10.74 5.48 -12.53
CA ARG A 231 10.40 6.23 -13.75
C ARG A 231 11.43 7.33 -14.09
N GLN A 232 12.18 7.80 -13.11
CA GLN A 232 13.25 8.78 -13.28
C GLN A 232 14.59 8.15 -13.71
N ASN A 233 14.70 6.81 -13.70
CA ASN A 233 15.92 6.10 -14.07
C ASN A 233 15.88 5.67 -15.54
N THR A 234 16.92 6.01 -16.31
CA THR A 234 17.00 5.71 -17.76
C THR A 234 17.04 4.21 -18.09
N ARG A 235 17.35 3.35 -17.11
CA ARG A 235 17.36 1.89 -17.30
C ARG A 235 16.00 1.24 -17.06
N TRP A 236 15.04 1.98 -16.48
CA TRP A 236 13.62 1.61 -16.44
C TRP A 236 12.99 2.00 -17.77
N THR A 237 12.72 1.02 -18.62
CA THR A 237 12.26 1.26 -19.98
C THR A 237 10.74 1.48 -20.05
N ALA A 238 10.26 2.10 -21.13
CA ALA A 238 8.81 2.20 -21.38
C ALA A 238 8.13 0.82 -21.48
N GLN A 239 8.88 -0.21 -21.91
CA GLN A 239 8.37 -1.57 -21.96
C GLN A 239 8.23 -2.17 -20.56
N ASP A 240 9.18 -1.94 -19.65
CA ASP A 240 9.08 -2.36 -18.26
C ASP A 240 7.86 -1.71 -17.59
N GLU A 241 7.68 -0.41 -17.78
CA GLU A 241 6.54 0.33 -17.24
C GLU A 241 5.21 -0.22 -17.74
N LYS A 242 5.10 -0.47 -19.05
CA LYS A 242 3.90 -1.04 -19.66
C LYS A 242 3.57 -2.43 -19.08
N GLN A 243 4.56 -3.29 -18.93
CA GLN A 243 4.37 -4.64 -18.40
C GLN A 243 3.98 -4.61 -16.92
N MET A 244 4.57 -3.69 -16.15
CA MET A 244 4.19 -3.51 -14.74
C MET A 244 2.77 -2.95 -14.60
N GLN A 245 2.37 -1.97 -15.43
CA GLN A 245 0.99 -1.48 -15.45
C GLN A 245 0.00 -2.58 -15.79
N GLN A 246 0.34 -3.44 -16.74
CA GLN A 246 -0.49 -4.60 -17.08
C GLN A 246 -0.62 -5.55 -15.89
N TRP A 247 0.49 -5.95 -15.26
CA TRP A 247 0.48 -6.85 -14.11
C TRP A 247 -0.33 -6.27 -12.94
N MET A 248 -0.12 -4.99 -12.61
CA MET A 248 -0.86 -4.30 -11.55
C MET A 248 -2.36 -4.16 -11.88
N THR A 249 -2.73 -3.97 -13.14
CA THR A 249 -4.13 -3.93 -13.59
C THR A 249 -4.80 -5.29 -13.41
N GLU A 250 -4.14 -6.37 -13.80
CA GLU A 250 -4.64 -7.74 -13.64
C GLU A 250 -4.76 -8.12 -12.15
N TYR A 251 -3.77 -7.76 -11.34
CA TYR A 251 -3.82 -7.98 -9.89
C TYR A 251 -4.93 -7.17 -9.22
N LEU A 252 -5.09 -5.90 -9.56
CA LEU A 252 -6.17 -5.05 -9.05
C LEU A 252 -7.55 -5.61 -9.43
N HIS A 253 -7.69 -6.09 -10.65
CA HIS A 253 -8.92 -6.76 -11.10
C HIS A 253 -9.21 -8.00 -10.26
N TRP A 254 -8.21 -8.88 -10.08
CA TRP A 254 -8.34 -10.05 -9.20
C TRP A 254 -8.73 -9.65 -7.78
N LEU A 255 -8.04 -8.67 -7.19
CA LEU A 255 -8.26 -8.18 -5.83
C LEU A 255 -9.72 -7.72 -5.61
N GLN A 256 -10.33 -7.08 -6.61
CA GLN A 256 -11.69 -6.55 -6.51
C GLN A 256 -12.78 -7.58 -6.86
N HIS A 257 -12.50 -8.58 -7.69
CA HIS A 257 -13.52 -9.45 -8.25
C HIS A 257 -13.46 -10.90 -7.73
N SER A 258 -12.31 -11.36 -7.25
CA SER A 258 -12.17 -12.72 -6.72
C SER A 258 -12.97 -12.93 -5.45
N PRO A 259 -13.38 -14.17 -5.14
CA PRO A 259 -14.01 -14.50 -3.86
C PRO A 259 -13.14 -14.13 -2.65
N ALA A 260 -11.81 -14.32 -2.77
CA ALA A 260 -10.86 -13.98 -1.72
C ALA A 260 -10.80 -12.47 -1.46
N GLY A 261 -10.70 -11.66 -2.52
CA GLY A 261 -10.68 -10.20 -2.43
C GLY A 261 -11.99 -9.63 -1.87
N LYS A 262 -13.15 -10.13 -2.32
CA LYS A 262 -14.47 -9.74 -1.77
C LYS A 262 -14.60 -10.05 -0.29
N LYS A 263 -14.09 -11.21 0.15
CA LYS A 263 -14.08 -11.60 1.56
C LYS A 263 -13.20 -10.67 2.40
N GLU A 264 -12.04 -10.30 1.90
CA GLU A 264 -11.13 -9.36 2.57
C GLU A 264 -11.73 -7.96 2.63
N ALA A 265 -12.36 -7.49 1.54
CA ALA A 265 -13.08 -6.22 1.50
C ALA A 265 -14.19 -6.14 2.57
N ALA A 266 -14.91 -7.24 2.81
CA ALA A 266 -15.98 -7.32 3.79
C ALA A 266 -15.49 -7.44 5.25
N ALA A 267 -14.20 -7.69 5.48
CA ALA A 267 -13.66 -7.87 6.83
C ALA A 267 -13.84 -6.61 7.69
N GLN A 268 -14.25 -6.80 8.95
CA GLN A 268 -14.57 -5.71 9.89
C GLN A 268 -13.42 -5.40 10.86
N ASN A 269 -12.20 -5.84 10.57
CA ASN A 269 -11.00 -5.65 11.37
C ASN A 269 -9.86 -5.13 10.48
N ASN A 270 -8.62 -5.16 10.97
CA ASN A 270 -7.43 -4.70 10.24
C ASN A 270 -7.34 -5.23 8.79
N HIS A 271 -7.84 -6.41 8.49
CA HIS A 271 -7.87 -6.98 7.15
C HIS A 271 -8.61 -6.08 6.15
N GLY A 272 -9.81 -5.62 6.53
CA GLY A 272 -10.57 -4.70 5.69
C GLY A 272 -9.88 -3.36 5.48
N ASN A 273 -9.17 -2.84 6.49
CA ASN A 273 -8.40 -1.60 6.36
C ASN A 273 -7.21 -1.80 5.38
N TRP A 274 -6.49 -2.92 5.48
CA TRP A 274 -5.42 -3.25 4.55
C TRP A 274 -5.90 -3.49 3.13
N TYR A 275 -7.13 -3.99 2.96
CA TYR A 275 -7.73 -4.09 1.63
C TYR A 275 -7.89 -2.70 1.00
N THR A 276 -8.37 -1.69 1.74
CA THR A 276 -8.52 -0.33 1.20
C THR A 276 -7.19 0.25 0.76
N VAL A 277 -6.12 0.06 1.54
CA VAL A 277 -4.76 0.50 1.21
C VAL A 277 -4.23 -0.16 -0.06
N GLN A 278 -4.45 -1.47 -0.22
CA GLN A 278 -3.99 -2.20 -1.39
C GLN A 278 -4.66 -1.69 -2.67
N VAL A 279 -6.00 -1.61 -2.65
CA VAL A 279 -6.76 -1.11 -3.81
C VAL A 279 -6.37 0.33 -4.13
N ALA A 280 -6.37 1.22 -3.13
CA ALA A 280 -6.09 2.64 -3.34
C ALA A 280 -4.65 2.90 -3.80
N GLY A 281 -3.65 2.25 -3.19
CA GLY A 281 -2.25 2.42 -3.56
C GLY A 281 -1.94 1.94 -4.99
N ILE A 282 -2.48 0.79 -5.38
CA ILE A 282 -2.32 0.28 -6.75
C ILE A 282 -3.10 1.14 -7.74
N ALA A 283 -4.31 1.54 -7.40
CA ALA A 283 -5.13 2.44 -8.23
C ALA A 283 -4.44 3.80 -8.45
N TRP A 284 -3.76 4.33 -7.43
CA TRP A 284 -2.95 5.55 -7.56
C TRP A 284 -1.83 5.39 -8.60
N TYR A 285 -1.08 4.29 -8.55
CA TYR A 285 -0.05 3.98 -9.55
C TYR A 285 -0.62 3.88 -10.97
N LEU A 286 -1.82 3.31 -11.11
CA LEU A 286 -2.55 3.14 -12.37
C LEU A 286 -3.33 4.39 -12.81
N GLN A 287 -3.18 5.52 -12.10
CA GLN A 287 -3.87 6.79 -12.41
C GLN A 287 -5.41 6.67 -12.37
N GLN A 288 -5.93 5.95 -11.39
CA GLN A 288 -7.36 5.74 -11.15
C GLN A 288 -7.80 6.41 -9.83
N PRO A 289 -7.78 7.76 -9.70
CA PRO A 289 -8.04 8.46 -8.43
C PRO A 289 -9.45 8.21 -7.90
N GLN A 290 -10.43 7.93 -8.77
CA GLN A 290 -11.79 7.60 -8.33
C GLN A 290 -11.84 6.38 -7.42
N ARG A 291 -10.98 5.38 -7.63
CA ARG A 291 -10.90 4.22 -6.74
C ARG A 291 -10.30 4.56 -5.37
N VAL A 292 -9.47 5.59 -5.29
CA VAL A 292 -9.00 6.11 -4.00
C VAL A 292 -10.16 6.71 -3.21
N VAL A 293 -11.04 7.47 -3.88
CA VAL A 293 -12.29 8.01 -3.29
C VAL A 293 -13.16 6.88 -2.75
N GLU A 294 -13.42 5.84 -3.56
CA GLU A 294 -14.21 4.67 -3.17
C GLU A 294 -13.62 3.97 -1.92
N MET A 295 -12.30 3.84 -1.85
CA MET A 295 -11.63 3.21 -0.71
C MET A 295 -11.62 4.10 0.54
N ALA A 296 -11.56 5.42 0.37
CA ALA A 296 -11.71 6.36 1.49
C ALA A 296 -13.11 6.26 2.12
N ASP A 297 -14.15 6.20 1.30
CA ASP A 297 -15.53 6.03 1.77
C ASP A 297 -15.76 4.65 2.41
N LEU A 298 -15.16 3.60 1.84
CA LEU A 298 -15.20 2.28 2.47
C LEU A 298 -14.50 2.28 3.84
N LEU A 299 -13.34 2.99 3.97
CA LEU A 299 -12.67 3.08 5.26
C LEU A 299 -13.51 3.84 6.29
N LYS A 300 -14.21 4.95 5.93
CA LYS A 300 -15.14 5.63 6.84
C LYS A 300 -16.15 4.64 7.43
N THR A 301 -16.81 3.85 6.57
CA THR A 301 -17.77 2.83 6.99
C THR A 301 -17.15 1.80 7.94
N LYS A 302 -15.87 1.45 7.73
CA LYS A 302 -15.16 0.53 8.63
C LYS A 302 -14.83 1.18 9.98
N LEU A 303 -14.35 2.42 9.99
CA LEU A 303 -14.05 3.15 11.21
C LEU A 303 -15.29 3.32 12.09
N ASP A 304 -16.48 3.52 11.49
CA ASP A 304 -17.75 3.63 12.22
C ASP A 304 -18.07 2.42 13.08
N THR A 305 -17.60 1.25 12.70
CA THR A 305 -17.85 -0.03 13.41
C THR A 305 -16.64 -0.54 14.19
N GLN A 306 -15.44 -0.11 13.83
CA GLN A 306 -14.18 -0.59 14.42
C GLN A 306 -13.74 0.20 15.64
N LEU A 307 -14.11 1.49 15.73
CA LEU A 307 -13.65 2.38 16.79
C LEU A 307 -14.72 2.55 17.87
N ALA A 308 -14.34 2.28 19.13
CA ALA A 308 -15.11 2.70 20.28
C ALA A 308 -15.00 4.22 20.49
N ALA A 309 -15.94 4.83 21.22
CA ALA A 309 -16.03 6.28 21.39
C ALA A 309 -14.75 6.95 21.92
N GLU A 310 -14.00 6.22 22.75
CA GLU A 310 -12.71 6.65 23.30
C GLU A 310 -11.51 6.39 22.36
N GLY A 311 -11.70 5.75 21.21
CA GLY A 311 -10.68 5.48 20.21
C GLY A 311 -10.06 4.08 20.28
N SER A 312 -10.46 3.23 21.22
CA SER A 312 -9.98 1.83 21.24
C SER A 312 -10.55 1.03 20.06
N GLN A 313 -9.89 -0.10 19.76
CA GLN A 313 -10.25 -1.02 18.67
C GLN A 313 -10.61 -2.39 19.22
N PRO A 314 -11.88 -2.63 19.64
CA PRO A 314 -12.28 -3.83 20.40
C PRO A 314 -11.90 -5.16 19.72
N LEU A 315 -12.04 -5.26 18.38
CA LEU A 315 -11.70 -6.47 17.63
C LEU A 315 -10.20 -6.78 17.63
N GLU A 316 -9.37 -5.74 17.70
CA GLU A 316 -7.91 -5.88 17.75
C GLU A 316 -7.44 -6.10 19.21
N LEU A 317 -8.10 -5.47 20.18
CA LEU A 317 -7.83 -5.67 21.61
C LEU A 317 -8.13 -7.10 22.08
N ALA A 318 -9.10 -7.77 21.45
CA ALA A 318 -9.45 -9.16 21.74
C ALA A 318 -8.39 -10.18 21.28
N ARG A 319 -7.39 -9.76 20.50
CA ARG A 319 -6.35 -10.64 19.96
C ARG A 319 -5.23 -10.90 20.99
N THR A 320 -4.56 -12.05 20.87
CA THR A 320 -3.43 -12.42 21.73
C THR A 320 -2.20 -11.51 21.60
N ARG A 321 -2.14 -10.71 20.52
CA ARG A 321 -1.13 -9.68 20.27
C ARG A 321 -1.82 -8.33 20.11
N SER A 322 -2.62 -7.95 21.09
CA SER A 322 -3.53 -6.81 21.00
C SER A 322 -2.82 -5.48 20.64
N PHE A 323 -1.66 -5.20 21.23
CA PHE A 323 -0.87 -4.02 20.88
C PHE A 323 -0.49 -4.01 19.40
N HIS A 324 0.07 -5.14 18.92
CA HIS A 324 0.46 -5.26 17.52
C HIS A 324 -0.72 -5.08 16.57
N TYR A 325 -1.87 -5.70 16.86
CA TYR A 325 -3.02 -5.62 15.97
C TYR A 325 -3.70 -4.25 15.99
N SER A 326 -3.75 -3.58 17.14
CA SER A 326 -4.24 -2.19 17.24
C SER A 326 -3.35 -1.24 16.45
N TYR A 327 -2.03 -1.34 16.61
CA TYR A 327 -1.07 -0.62 15.77
C TYR A 327 -1.25 -0.93 14.27
N PHE A 328 -1.34 -2.21 13.91
CA PHE A 328 -1.39 -2.67 12.52
C PHE A 328 -2.65 -2.22 11.79
N SER A 329 -3.77 -2.16 12.50
CA SER A 329 -5.01 -1.60 11.98
C SER A 329 -4.90 -0.08 11.79
N LEU A 330 -4.33 0.65 12.76
CA LEU A 330 -4.08 2.09 12.64
C LEU A 330 -3.11 2.42 11.51
N GLN A 331 -2.06 1.63 11.34
CA GLN A 331 -1.11 1.82 10.24
C GLN A 331 -1.83 1.81 8.87
N ALA A 332 -2.72 0.85 8.65
CA ALA A 332 -3.51 0.82 7.42
C ALA A 332 -4.41 2.05 7.28
N ALA A 333 -5.10 2.45 8.37
CA ALA A 333 -5.99 3.60 8.35
C ALA A 333 -5.23 4.92 8.10
N THR A 334 -4.04 5.11 8.68
CA THR A 334 -3.20 6.29 8.45
C THR A 334 -2.63 6.33 7.03
N LEU A 335 -2.22 5.20 6.47
CA LEU A 335 -1.79 5.12 5.06
C LEU A 335 -2.94 5.46 4.10
N MET A 336 -4.15 4.97 4.40
CA MET A 336 -5.33 5.33 3.59
C MET A 336 -5.68 6.81 3.74
N ALA A 337 -5.51 7.41 4.93
CA ALA A 337 -5.71 8.84 5.14
C ALA A 337 -4.73 9.68 4.30
N GLN A 338 -3.46 9.28 4.21
CA GLN A 338 -2.48 9.95 3.33
C GLN A 338 -2.86 9.88 1.85
N LEU A 339 -3.40 8.75 1.39
CA LEU A 339 -3.90 8.63 0.01
C LEU A 339 -5.17 9.46 -0.21
N ALA A 340 -6.07 9.50 0.77
CA ALA A 340 -7.31 10.27 0.72
C ALA A 340 -7.05 11.78 0.62
N ASP A 341 -6.00 12.29 1.30
CA ASP A 341 -5.58 13.70 1.20
C ASP A 341 -5.28 14.09 -0.26
N LYS A 342 -4.74 13.17 -1.07
CA LYS A 342 -4.41 13.41 -2.48
C LYS A 342 -5.65 13.60 -3.38
N VAL A 343 -6.79 13.09 -2.94
CA VAL A 343 -8.09 13.25 -3.59
C VAL A 343 -9.01 14.19 -2.80
N GLN A 344 -8.43 15.00 -1.92
CA GLN A 344 -9.12 16.03 -1.13
C GLN A 344 -10.20 15.48 -0.17
N ILE A 345 -9.98 14.28 0.36
CA ILE A 345 -10.83 13.67 1.40
C ILE A 345 -10.05 13.64 2.71
N ASP A 346 -10.50 14.44 3.69
CA ASP A 346 -9.88 14.50 5.03
C ASP A 346 -10.41 13.35 5.92
N LEU A 347 -9.67 12.25 5.99
CA LEU A 347 -9.94 11.15 6.90
C LEU A 347 -9.34 11.39 8.30
N TRP A 348 -8.40 12.30 8.43
CA TRP A 348 -7.79 12.62 9.72
C TRP A 348 -8.78 13.29 10.68
N ARG A 349 -9.65 14.17 10.13
CA ARG A 349 -10.68 14.87 10.89
C ARG A 349 -12.06 14.23 10.79
N TYR A 350 -12.20 13.11 10.06
CA TYR A 350 -13.45 12.37 10.02
C TYR A 350 -13.88 11.91 11.40
N GLN A 351 -15.14 12.18 11.78
CA GLN A 351 -15.74 11.69 13.01
C GLN A 351 -16.77 10.62 12.71
N THR A 352 -16.65 9.51 13.42
CA THR A 352 -17.64 8.42 13.38
C THR A 352 -18.94 8.82 14.07
N PRO A 353 -20.07 8.14 13.82
CA PRO A 353 -21.36 8.46 14.47
C PRO A 353 -21.32 8.42 16.00
N ASN A 354 -20.45 7.59 16.59
CA ASN A 354 -20.26 7.51 18.04
C ASN A 354 -19.25 8.57 18.59
N GLY A 355 -18.82 9.50 17.74
CA GLY A 355 -17.90 10.56 18.08
C GLY A 355 -16.44 10.16 18.19
N SER A 356 -16.07 8.97 17.72
CA SER A 356 -14.66 8.57 17.60
C SER A 356 -14.00 9.14 16.33
N SER A 357 -12.71 8.92 16.17
CA SER A 357 -11.95 9.35 14.98
C SER A 357 -10.60 8.63 14.93
N LEU A 358 -9.93 8.71 13.78
CA LEU A 358 -8.56 8.23 13.62
C LEU A 358 -7.61 8.90 14.63
N ILE A 359 -7.80 10.19 14.89
CA ILE A 359 -7.00 10.93 15.87
C ILE A 359 -7.27 10.43 17.30
N LYS A 360 -8.52 10.16 17.69
CA LYS A 360 -8.80 9.55 19.00
C LYS A 360 -8.17 8.17 19.14
N ALA A 361 -8.14 7.39 18.07
CA ALA A 361 -7.49 6.10 18.10
C ALA A 361 -5.96 6.20 18.21
N LEU A 362 -5.33 7.21 17.60
CA LEU A 362 -3.93 7.53 17.83
C LEU A 362 -3.69 8.06 19.24
N ASP A 363 -4.55 8.92 19.78
CA ASP A 363 -4.49 9.41 21.16
C ASP A 363 -4.54 8.26 22.19
N PHE A 364 -5.40 7.26 21.94
CA PHE A 364 -5.48 6.06 22.76
C PHE A 364 -4.17 5.26 22.75
N MET A 365 -3.51 5.17 21.60
CA MET A 365 -2.28 4.38 21.44
C MET A 365 -0.99 5.16 21.82
N ALA A 366 -0.96 6.47 21.65
CA ALA A 366 0.24 7.30 21.73
C ALA A 366 1.03 7.15 23.07
N PRO A 367 0.41 7.07 24.25
CA PRO A 367 1.15 6.88 25.51
C PRO A 367 2.00 5.59 25.53
N TYR A 368 1.61 4.58 24.79
CA TYR A 368 2.27 3.28 24.71
C TYR A 368 3.38 3.22 23.66
N SER A 369 3.74 4.35 23.04
CA SER A 369 5.00 4.48 22.30
C SER A 369 6.22 4.45 23.22
N ASP A 370 6.05 4.84 24.47
CA ASP A 370 6.99 4.57 25.55
C ASP A 370 6.83 3.13 26.04
N GLU A 371 7.83 2.29 25.82
CA GLU A 371 7.81 0.88 26.22
C GLU A 371 7.85 0.67 27.75
N GLN A 372 8.11 1.71 28.53
CA GLN A 372 7.99 1.68 29.98
C GLN A 372 6.54 1.85 30.46
N THR A 373 5.68 2.42 29.60
CA THR A 373 4.25 2.53 29.87
C THR A 373 3.58 1.16 29.67
N THR A 374 2.99 0.61 30.73
CA THR A 374 2.35 -0.70 30.71
C THR A 374 1.12 -0.70 29.82
N TRP A 375 1.10 -1.54 28.78
CA TRP A 375 -0.08 -1.82 27.98
C TRP A 375 -1.10 -2.60 28.80
N PRO A 376 -2.35 -2.11 28.98
CA PRO A 376 -3.29 -2.70 29.95
C PRO A 376 -4.01 -3.96 29.43
N TYR A 377 -3.77 -4.35 28.20
CA TYR A 377 -4.43 -5.51 27.59
C TYR A 377 -3.42 -6.64 27.37
N ARG A 378 -3.92 -7.88 27.29
CA ARG A 378 -3.07 -9.05 27.00
C ARG A 378 -2.37 -8.86 25.65
N SER A 379 -1.05 -8.84 25.64
CA SER A 379 -0.26 -8.82 24.39
C SER A 379 1.03 -9.62 24.55
N LEU A 380 1.33 -10.45 23.54
CA LEU A 380 2.57 -11.23 23.47
C LEU A 380 3.79 -10.39 23.11
N ASP A 381 3.60 -9.19 22.60
CA ASP A 381 4.64 -8.23 22.28
C ASP A 381 4.16 -6.79 22.46
N HIS A 382 5.12 -5.90 22.76
CA HIS A 382 4.94 -4.47 22.80
C HIS A 382 6.16 -3.82 22.14
N MET A 383 5.97 -3.14 21.02
CA MET A 383 7.01 -2.42 20.29
C MET A 383 6.50 -1.01 19.97
N GLY A 384 6.56 -0.14 20.98
CA GLY A 384 5.97 1.20 20.96
C GLY A 384 6.52 2.10 19.86
N VAL A 385 7.81 1.92 19.51
CA VAL A 385 8.48 2.68 18.43
C VAL A 385 7.75 2.62 17.07
N ARG A 386 6.94 1.59 16.84
CA ARG A 386 6.10 1.48 15.60
C ARG A 386 5.07 2.58 15.45
N LEU A 387 4.62 3.16 16.58
CA LEU A 387 3.63 4.25 16.54
C LEU A 387 4.23 5.57 16.06
N VAL A 388 5.55 5.73 16.16
CA VAL A 388 6.22 7.02 15.89
C VAL A 388 5.97 7.53 14.47
N PRO A 389 6.15 6.74 13.40
CA PRO A 389 5.85 7.21 12.04
C PRO A 389 4.39 7.64 11.86
N LEU A 390 3.43 6.96 12.51
CA LEU A 390 2.01 7.29 12.45
C LEU A 390 1.73 8.65 13.11
N MET A 391 2.34 8.89 14.27
CA MET A 391 2.22 10.15 15.01
C MET A 391 2.83 11.33 14.24
N VAL A 392 3.98 11.11 13.59
CA VAL A 392 4.60 12.13 12.72
C VAL A 392 3.69 12.51 11.55
N GLN A 393 3.08 11.52 10.90
CA GLN A 393 2.15 11.77 9.80
C GLN A 393 0.88 12.49 10.27
N ALA A 394 0.37 12.15 11.45
CA ALA A 394 -0.79 12.82 12.02
C ALA A 394 -0.49 14.28 12.41
N ASP A 395 0.63 14.56 13.09
CA ASP A 395 1.07 15.93 13.40
C ASP A 395 1.18 16.78 12.12
N LYS A 396 1.74 16.21 11.08
CA LYS A 396 1.88 16.86 9.79
C LYS A 396 0.52 17.16 9.13
N ALA A 397 -0.37 16.18 9.08
CA ALA A 397 -1.70 16.33 8.46
C ALA A 397 -2.59 17.33 9.22
N LEU A 398 -2.42 17.40 10.53
CA LEU A 398 -3.13 18.36 11.38
C LEU A 398 -2.51 19.76 11.36
N GLY A 399 -1.23 19.89 11.00
CA GLY A 399 -0.45 21.12 11.18
C GLY A 399 -0.16 21.43 12.66
N GLU A 400 -0.09 20.42 13.51
CA GLU A 400 0.03 20.51 14.95
C GLU A 400 1.27 19.75 15.45
N ASN A 401 1.64 19.97 16.72
CA ASN A 401 2.69 19.22 17.43
C ASN A 401 2.06 18.34 18.53
N ARG A 402 0.92 17.72 18.26
CA ARG A 402 0.11 16.97 19.20
C ARG A 402 0.86 15.79 19.83
N TYR A 403 1.68 15.12 19.03
CA TYR A 403 2.38 13.90 19.45
C TYR A 403 3.86 14.08 19.76
N GLN A 404 4.39 15.31 19.70
CA GLN A 404 5.82 15.60 19.92
C GLN A 404 6.38 15.06 21.24
N ARG A 405 5.57 15.06 22.30
CA ARG A 405 5.96 14.49 23.60
C ARG A 405 6.36 13.02 23.46
N TRP A 406 5.50 12.22 22.84
CA TRP A 406 5.72 10.77 22.69
C TRP A 406 6.76 10.44 21.62
N ILE A 407 6.82 11.22 20.55
CA ILE A 407 7.87 11.09 19.52
C ILE A 407 9.26 11.26 20.15
N LYS A 408 9.41 12.23 21.04
CA LYS A 408 10.68 12.48 21.75
C LYS A 408 11.04 11.41 22.76
N GLN A 409 10.06 10.76 23.38
CA GLN A 409 10.25 9.72 24.40
C GLN A 409 10.46 8.32 23.77
N ALA A 410 10.22 8.17 22.48
CA ALA A 410 10.30 6.87 21.81
C ALA A 410 11.74 6.32 21.83
N ASP A 411 11.86 5.04 22.19
CA ASP A 411 13.15 4.35 22.27
C ASP A 411 13.53 3.66 20.95
N PHE A 412 14.51 4.24 20.26
CA PHE A 412 15.12 3.68 19.05
C PHE A 412 16.36 2.82 19.33
N THR A 413 16.57 2.37 20.54
CA THR A 413 17.71 1.49 20.87
C THR A 413 17.44 0.06 20.39
N VAL A 414 18.52 -0.65 20.09
CA VAL A 414 18.52 -2.06 19.68
C VAL A 414 19.22 -2.88 20.75
N ILE A 415 18.48 -3.81 21.36
CA ILE A 415 19.02 -4.74 22.37
C ILE A 415 19.60 -5.96 21.66
N ALA A 416 20.73 -6.49 22.12
CA ALA A 416 21.36 -7.69 21.59
C ALA A 416 20.57 -8.96 21.96
N GLY A 417 20.61 -10.00 21.10
CA GLY A 417 19.97 -11.30 21.31
C GLY A 417 18.86 -11.65 20.30
N LYS A 418 18.13 -12.75 20.49
CA LYS A 418 17.07 -13.21 19.56
C LYS A 418 15.92 -12.21 19.44
N GLU A 419 15.48 -11.63 20.54
CA GLU A 419 14.49 -10.54 20.53
C GLU A 419 15.09 -9.27 19.90
N GLY A 420 16.39 -9.05 20.09
CA GLY A 420 17.12 -7.97 19.45
C GLY A 420 17.09 -7.99 17.93
N ALA A 421 17.10 -9.15 17.30
CA ALA A 421 17.01 -9.25 15.83
C ALA A 421 15.65 -8.77 15.30
N LYS A 422 14.54 -9.16 15.96
CA LYS A 422 13.18 -8.70 15.62
C LYS A 422 13.04 -7.22 15.88
N ARG A 423 13.48 -6.74 17.05
CA ARG A 423 13.46 -5.33 17.42
C ARG A 423 14.29 -4.50 16.45
N LYS A 424 15.48 -4.98 16.06
CA LYS A 424 16.34 -4.29 15.10
C LYS A 424 15.63 -3.98 13.79
N GLY A 425 14.89 -4.94 13.23
CA GLY A 425 14.11 -4.71 12.00
C GLY A 425 13.05 -3.62 12.20
N VAL A 426 12.28 -3.71 13.29
CA VAL A 426 11.22 -2.73 13.61
C VAL A 426 11.79 -1.34 13.84
N VAL A 427 12.87 -1.22 14.62
CA VAL A 427 13.53 0.08 14.88
C VAL A 427 14.11 0.67 13.61
N THR A 428 14.69 -0.15 12.75
CA THR A 428 15.26 0.32 11.48
C THR A 428 14.17 0.86 10.54
N GLU A 429 13.01 0.17 10.44
CA GLU A 429 11.87 0.68 9.68
C GLU A 429 11.33 1.99 10.27
N ALA A 430 11.06 2.02 11.58
CA ALA A 430 10.55 3.20 12.25
C ALA A 430 11.51 4.40 12.14
N LEU A 431 12.81 4.18 12.27
CA LEU A 431 13.83 5.21 12.12
C LEU A 431 13.84 5.78 10.70
N ARG A 432 13.80 4.90 9.69
CA ARG A 432 13.72 5.30 8.28
C ARG A 432 12.47 6.13 8.02
N ASP A 433 11.31 5.62 8.41
CA ASP A 433 10.01 6.23 8.08
C ASP A 433 9.80 7.54 8.84
N THR A 434 10.42 7.70 10.03
CA THR A 434 10.34 8.92 10.85
C THR A 434 11.31 10.00 10.40
N TRP A 435 12.57 9.63 10.11
CA TRP A 435 13.67 10.61 10.01
C TRP A 435 14.27 10.75 8.61
N LEU A 436 14.08 9.75 7.74
CA LEU A 436 14.61 9.78 6.38
C LEU A 436 13.51 10.03 5.34
N LEU A 437 12.32 9.45 5.52
CA LEU A 437 11.20 9.58 4.58
C LEU A 437 10.22 10.70 4.95
N ALA A 438 10.33 11.25 6.15
CA ALA A 438 9.57 12.40 6.60
C ALA A 438 10.50 13.49 7.15
N VAL A 439 10.02 14.73 7.16
CA VAL A 439 10.66 15.86 7.83
C VAL A 439 9.93 16.07 9.17
N THR A 440 10.61 15.72 10.25
CA THR A 440 10.11 16.02 11.59
C THR A 440 10.36 17.50 11.91
N PRO A 441 9.38 18.20 12.52
CA PRO A 441 9.60 19.58 12.94
C PRO A 441 10.87 19.65 13.79
N GLN A 442 11.86 20.41 13.32
CA GLN A 442 13.08 20.64 14.09
C GLN A 442 12.70 21.31 15.42
N GLN A 443 13.30 20.85 16.48
CA GLN A 443 13.27 21.58 17.74
C GLN A 443 13.96 22.92 17.47
N ASN A 444 13.22 24.00 17.40
CA ASN A 444 13.79 25.33 17.60
C ASN A 444 14.44 25.29 18.98
N LYS A 445 15.77 25.35 18.96
CA LYS A 445 16.62 25.44 20.16
C LYS A 445 16.34 26.74 20.89
#